data_2813832183e29c1c8c84fbe4cf33dc52
#
_entry.id   2813832183e29c1c8c84fbe4cf33dc52
#
_cell.length_a   1.000
_cell.length_b   1.000
_cell.length_c   1.000
_cell.angle_alpha   90.00
_cell.angle_beta   90.00
_cell.angle_gamma   90.00
#
_symmetry.space_group_name_H-M   'P 1'
#
loop_
_entity.id
_entity.type
_entity.pdbx_description
1 polymer ?
#
loop_
_entity_poly.entity_id
_entity_poly.type
_entity_poly.pdbx_seq_one_letter_code
_entity_poly.pdbx_strand_id
1 'polypeptide(L)'
;MIRVKTPAVFFCAVIAATLTAFAQSPTPDPALYGAYPTNYKMIVVGWLNQRLADPLSAQIEWKSEPQPADLGRKGEHLYGYVVNFTVNARNRFGAYTGKQSHGVLIRNGQVVKGVGFGY
;
A
#
# COMPACT_ATOMS: atom_id res chain seq x y z
N MET A 1 -21.97 -69.99 13.29
CA MET A 1 -21.97 -69.30 13.21
C MET A 1 -21.58 -68.25 13.29
N ILE A 2 -21.28 -67.59 13.11
CA ILE A 2 -20.96 -66.66 13.15
C ILE A 2 -20.79 -65.70 12.83
N ARG A 3 -20.60 -65.18 12.66
CA ARG A 3 -20.47 -64.18 12.41
C ARG A 3 -20.04 -63.23 12.46
N VAL A 4 -19.67 -62.51 12.28
CA VAL A 4 -19.30 -61.58 12.23
C VAL A 4 -19.20 -60.72 11.92
N LYS A 5 -19.08 -60.07 11.82
CA LYS A 5 -18.99 -59.08 11.58
C LYS A 5 -18.56 -58.12 11.46
N THR A 6 -18.30 -57.57 11.32
CA THR A 6 -17.91 -56.64 11.12
C THR A 6 -17.92 -55.67 11.03
N PRO A 7 -17.61 -55.02 11.17
CA PRO A 7 -17.65 -54.03 11.15
C PRO A 7 -17.33 -53.13 10.66
N ALA A 8 -17.35 -52.53 10.42
CA ALA A 8 -17.28 -51.65 9.89
C ALA A 8 -16.72 -50.63 10.15
N VAL A 9 -16.15 -50.32 10.08
CA VAL A 9 -15.61 -49.38 10.28
C VAL A 9 -15.50 -48.39 9.82
N PHE A 10 -15.54 -47.80 9.61
CA PHE A 10 -15.46 -46.77 9.22
C PHE A 10 -14.99 -45.92 9.37
N PHE A 11 -14.64 -45.38 9.22
CA PHE A 11 -14.25 -44.56 9.35
C PHE A 11 -14.38 -43.59 8.84
N CYS A 12 -14.51 -42.81 9.01
CA CYS A 12 -14.76 -41.79 8.75
C CYS A 12 -13.86 -41.00 8.64
N ALA A 13 -13.41 -40.88 7.97
CA ALA A 13 -12.60 -40.18 7.70
C ALA A 13 -12.77 -38.96 7.80
N VAL A 14 -12.70 -38.42 8.58
CA VAL A 14 -12.97 -37.28 8.69
C VAL A 14 -12.06 -36.48 8.27
N ILE A 15 -12.08 -36.08 7.48
CA ILE A 15 -11.44 -35.27 7.01
C ILE A 15 -11.55 -34.09 7.43
N ALA A 16 -11.06 -33.80 8.07
CA ALA A 16 -11.09 -32.71 8.52
C ALA A 16 -10.59 -31.81 7.64
N ALA A 17 -11.24 -31.28 7.11
CA ALA A 17 -10.97 -30.38 6.30
C ALA A 17 -10.42 -29.34 6.95
N THR A 18 -9.39 -29.25 7.03
CA THR A 18 -8.90 -28.29 7.64
C THR A 18 -8.92 -27.19 6.89
N LEU A 19 -9.68 -26.43 7.08
CA LEU A 19 -9.74 -25.29 6.57
C LEU A 19 -8.76 -24.51 7.00
N THR A 20 -7.86 -24.38 6.44
CA THR A 20 -7.00 -23.47 6.70
C THR A 20 -7.53 -22.29 6.38
N ALA A 21 -7.93 -21.66 7.20
CA ALA A 21 -8.41 -20.50 6.96
C ALA A 21 -7.26 -19.67 6.77
N PHE A 22 -7.02 -19.21 5.75
CA PHE A 22 -6.14 -18.28 5.57
C PHE A 22 -6.70 -17.10 6.06
N ALA A 23 -6.16 -16.51 6.96
CA ALA A 23 -6.65 -15.30 7.42
C ALA A 23 -6.33 -14.35 6.38
N GLN A 24 -7.20 -13.92 5.69
CA GLN A 24 -6.98 -12.90 4.82
C GLN A 24 -6.96 -11.65 5.58
N SER A 25 -6.02 -10.80 5.36
CA SER A 25 -6.05 -9.45 5.91
C SER A 25 -7.35 -8.80 5.46
N PRO A 26 -8.02 -8.14 6.34
CA PRO A 26 -9.25 -7.46 5.94
C PRO A 26 -8.94 -6.46 4.85
N THR A 27 -9.78 -6.41 3.86
CA THR A 27 -9.66 -5.44 2.79
C THR A 27 -9.93 -4.06 3.38
N PRO A 28 -9.09 -3.08 3.12
CA PRO A 28 -9.35 -1.72 3.59
C PRO A 28 -10.69 -1.20 3.07
N ASP A 29 -11.39 -0.47 3.92
CA ASP A 29 -12.71 0.05 3.58
C ASP A 29 -12.59 1.18 2.56
N PRO A 30 -13.10 1.03 1.35
CA PRO A 30 -13.02 2.09 0.34
C PRO A 30 -13.75 3.37 0.74
N ALA A 31 -14.73 3.29 1.60
CA ALA A 31 -15.42 4.48 2.07
C ALA A 31 -14.52 5.31 2.97
N LEU A 32 -13.54 4.66 3.59
CA LEU A 32 -12.66 5.33 4.52
C LEU A 32 -11.36 5.75 3.85
N TYR A 33 -10.73 4.85 3.14
CA TYR A 33 -9.41 5.12 2.55
C TYR A 33 -9.48 5.56 1.09
N GLY A 34 -10.63 5.45 0.46
CA GLY A 34 -10.77 5.66 -0.97
C GLY A 34 -10.42 4.38 -1.72
N ALA A 35 -10.47 4.42 -3.02
CA ALA A 35 -10.12 3.29 -3.85
C ALA A 35 -8.61 3.09 -3.85
N TYR A 36 -8.18 1.84 -3.94
CA TYR A 36 -6.76 1.55 -4.02
C TYR A 36 -6.17 2.20 -5.27
N PRO A 37 -5.11 2.97 -5.13
CA PRO A 37 -4.54 3.69 -6.28
C PRO A 37 -3.66 2.79 -7.13
N THR A 38 -4.26 2.09 -8.08
CA THR A 38 -3.50 1.19 -8.95
C THR A 38 -2.51 1.96 -9.83
N ASN A 39 -2.81 3.22 -10.11
CA ASN A 39 -1.95 4.06 -10.92
C ASN A 39 -1.14 5.04 -10.07
N TYR A 40 -0.75 4.61 -8.90
CA TYR A 40 -0.08 5.49 -7.95
C TYR A 40 1.20 6.12 -8.48
N LYS A 41 1.93 5.41 -9.33
CA LYS A 41 3.17 5.95 -9.89
C LYS A 41 2.91 7.16 -10.75
N MET A 42 1.87 7.11 -11.56
CA MET A 42 1.49 8.25 -12.38
C MET A 42 1.01 9.41 -11.53
N ILE A 43 0.26 9.12 -10.48
CA ILE A 43 -0.24 10.15 -9.58
C ILE A 43 0.92 10.86 -8.90
N VAL A 44 1.89 10.11 -8.41
CA VAL A 44 3.04 10.68 -7.72
C VAL A 44 3.91 11.49 -8.68
N VAL A 45 4.16 10.96 -9.88
CA VAL A 45 4.96 11.68 -10.86
C VAL A 45 4.29 13.00 -11.25
N GLY A 46 2.99 12.96 -11.47
CA GLY A 46 2.24 14.18 -11.80
C GLY A 46 2.31 15.21 -10.67
N TRP A 47 2.25 14.76 -9.43
CA TRP A 47 2.35 15.64 -8.29
C TRP A 47 3.77 16.22 -8.16
N LEU A 48 4.79 15.39 -8.39
CA LEU A 48 6.18 15.85 -8.33
C LEU A 48 6.49 16.83 -9.43
N ASN A 49 5.87 16.70 -10.60
CA ASN A 49 6.09 17.63 -11.70
C ASN A 49 5.76 19.07 -11.31
N GLN A 50 4.90 19.25 -10.34
CA GLN A 50 4.53 20.59 -9.91
C GLN A 50 5.40 21.07 -8.75
N ARG A 51 6.23 20.21 -8.19
CA ARG A 51 6.99 20.54 -6.99
C ARG A 51 8.50 20.59 -7.21
N LEU A 52 9.00 19.83 -8.16
CA LEU A 52 10.43 19.78 -8.39
C LEU A 52 10.88 20.92 -9.30
N ALA A 53 12.08 21.40 -9.08
CA ALA A 53 12.65 22.43 -9.94
C ALA A 53 12.92 21.91 -11.34
N ASP A 54 13.35 20.66 -11.45
CA ASP A 54 13.63 20.02 -12.72
C ASP A 54 13.02 18.61 -12.71
N PRO A 55 11.72 18.50 -12.98
CA PRO A 55 11.03 17.21 -12.90
C PRO A 55 11.60 16.16 -13.83
N LEU A 56 12.10 16.56 -15.00
CA LEU A 56 12.61 15.59 -15.96
C LEU A 56 13.90 14.94 -15.50
N SER A 57 14.59 15.52 -14.53
CA SER A 57 15.81 14.96 -14.00
C SER A 57 15.55 13.94 -12.89
N ALA A 58 14.31 13.81 -12.46
CA ALA A 58 13.98 13.03 -11.26
C ALA A 58 14.27 11.55 -11.45
N GLN A 59 15.02 11.02 -10.50
CA GLN A 59 15.26 9.59 -10.39
C GLN A 59 14.49 9.11 -9.19
N ILE A 60 13.48 8.30 -9.42
CA ILE A 60 12.57 7.88 -8.37
C ILE A 60 12.76 6.40 -8.09
N GLU A 61 12.88 6.05 -6.80
CA GLU A 61 12.93 4.67 -6.38
C GLU A 61 11.72 4.43 -5.53
N TRP A 62 10.88 3.51 -5.93
CA TRP A 62 9.68 3.16 -5.20
C TRP A 62 10.04 2.21 -4.07
N LYS A 63 9.71 2.59 -2.84
CA LYS A 63 10.10 1.81 -1.66
C LYS A 63 9.02 0.86 -1.19
N SER A 64 7.78 1.17 -1.46
CA SER A 64 6.68 0.30 -1.06
C SER A 64 5.48 0.51 -1.96
N GLU A 65 4.61 -0.47 -1.97
CA GLU A 65 3.33 -0.31 -2.62
C GLU A 65 2.41 0.49 -1.70
N PRO A 66 1.33 1.05 -2.23
CA PRO A 66 0.42 1.83 -1.39
C PRO A 66 -0.11 1.04 -0.22
N GLN A 67 -0.07 1.64 0.96
CA GLN A 67 -0.56 1.05 2.20
C GLN A 67 -1.60 1.95 2.83
N PRO A 68 -2.70 1.40 3.35
CA PRO A 68 -3.69 2.22 4.01
C PRO A 68 -3.09 2.89 5.24
N ALA A 69 -3.41 4.14 5.44
CA ALA A 69 -2.86 4.92 6.55
C ALA A 69 -3.78 6.05 6.95
N ASP A 70 -3.62 6.49 8.18
CA ASP A 70 -4.31 7.66 8.70
C ASP A 70 -3.22 8.61 9.16
N LEU A 71 -3.05 9.71 8.47
CA LEU A 71 -2.04 10.70 8.79
C LEU A 71 -2.64 11.93 9.45
N GLY A 72 -3.79 11.78 10.06
CA GLY A 72 -4.41 12.87 10.79
C GLY A 72 -3.70 13.18 12.09
N ARG A 73 -4.01 14.32 12.69
CA ARG A 73 -3.42 14.76 13.94
C ARG A 73 -4.48 15.23 14.90
N LYS A 74 -4.19 15.09 16.18
CA LYS A 74 -5.01 15.69 17.24
C LYS A 74 -6.48 15.30 17.15
N GLY A 75 -6.72 14.03 16.96
CA GLY A 75 -8.08 13.52 16.91
C GLY A 75 -8.78 13.63 15.57
N GLU A 76 -8.15 14.31 14.62
CA GLU A 76 -8.70 14.34 13.28
C GLU A 76 -8.13 13.19 12.47
N HIS A 77 -8.88 12.73 11.51
CA HIS A 77 -8.45 11.61 10.67
C HIS A 77 -8.20 12.08 9.25
N LEU A 78 -7.12 11.57 8.66
CA LEU A 78 -6.83 11.81 7.26
C LEU A 78 -6.46 10.45 6.66
N TYR A 79 -7.46 9.77 6.15
CA TYR A 79 -7.27 8.44 5.63
C TYR A 79 -6.90 8.45 4.16
N GLY A 80 -6.14 7.48 3.76
CA GLY A 80 -5.75 7.30 2.37
C GLY A 80 -4.73 6.19 2.25
N TYR A 81 -4.03 6.15 1.13
CA TYR A 81 -2.95 5.19 0.91
C TYR A 81 -1.62 5.93 0.86
N VAL A 82 -0.70 5.53 1.70
CA VAL A 82 0.62 6.16 1.72
C VAL A 82 1.55 5.39 0.79
N VAL A 83 2.31 6.13 0.00
CA VAL A 83 3.31 5.59 -0.89
C VAL A 83 4.65 6.19 -0.51
N ASN A 84 5.63 5.35 -0.28
CA ASN A 84 6.97 5.80 0.09
C ASN A 84 7.92 5.61 -1.08
N PHE A 85 8.77 6.59 -1.29
CA PHE A 85 9.72 6.56 -2.38
C PHE A 85 10.90 7.48 -2.08
N THR A 86 11.97 7.37 -2.85
CA THR A 86 13.06 8.34 -2.79
C THR A 86 13.11 9.08 -4.11
N VAL A 87 13.54 10.31 -4.06
CA VAL A 87 13.70 11.15 -5.23
C VAL A 87 15.09 11.76 -5.21
N ASN A 88 15.76 11.69 -6.35
CA ASN A 88 17.00 12.41 -6.55
C ASN A 88 16.80 13.24 -7.82
N ALA A 89 16.74 14.53 -7.69
CA ALA A 89 16.46 15.43 -8.81
C ALA A 89 17.41 16.62 -8.75
N ARG A 90 17.61 17.26 -9.90
CA ARG A 90 18.44 18.45 -9.94
C ARG A 90 17.68 19.65 -9.40
N ASN A 91 18.37 20.45 -8.63
CA ASN A 91 17.82 21.70 -8.12
C ASN A 91 17.89 22.77 -9.21
N ARG A 92 17.53 24.01 -8.86
CA ARG A 92 17.55 25.06 -9.87
C ARG A 92 18.92 25.45 -10.31
N PHE A 93 19.96 24.98 -9.65
CA PHE A 93 21.33 25.25 -10.07
C PHE A 93 21.88 24.11 -10.93
N GLY A 94 21.07 23.12 -11.26
CA GLY A 94 21.45 22.02 -12.11
C GLY A 94 22.19 20.87 -11.40
N ALA A 95 22.27 20.91 -10.07
CA ALA A 95 22.98 19.89 -9.33
C ALA A 95 22.00 18.92 -8.69
N TYR A 96 22.33 17.62 -8.72
CA TYR A 96 21.52 16.63 -8.03
C TYR A 96 21.67 16.80 -6.52
N THR A 97 20.55 16.75 -5.82
CA THR A 97 20.52 16.98 -4.39
C THR A 97 20.79 15.73 -3.56
N GLY A 98 20.88 14.57 -4.20
CA GLY A 98 21.00 13.29 -3.50
C GLY A 98 19.63 12.67 -3.27
N LYS A 99 19.62 11.42 -2.85
CA LYS A 99 18.37 10.71 -2.62
C LYS A 99 17.71 11.24 -1.37
N GLN A 100 16.46 11.64 -1.51
CA GLN A 100 15.67 12.13 -0.38
C GLN A 100 14.44 11.27 -0.24
N SER A 101 14.13 10.87 0.99
CA SER A 101 12.99 10.03 1.27
C SER A 101 11.73 10.85 1.41
N HIS A 102 10.71 10.45 0.73
CA HIS A 102 9.43 11.15 0.76
C HIS A 102 8.29 10.16 0.82
N GLY A 103 7.13 10.67 1.15
CA GLY A 103 5.91 9.89 1.07
C GLY A 103 4.77 10.81 0.64
N VAL A 104 3.75 10.21 0.07
CA VAL A 104 2.53 10.94 -0.24
C VAL A 104 1.35 10.10 0.20
N LEU A 105 0.29 10.78 0.63
CA LEU A 105 -0.96 10.13 0.95
C LEU A 105 -1.91 10.39 -0.20
N ILE A 106 -2.41 9.31 -0.79
CA ILE A 106 -3.31 9.39 -1.94
C ILE A 106 -4.70 8.98 -1.50
N ARG A 107 -5.69 9.76 -1.89
CA ARG A 107 -7.07 9.40 -1.67
C ARG A 107 -7.88 9.78 -2.90
N ASN A 108 -8.63 8.81 -3.41
CA ASN A 108 -9.48 9.02 -4.59
C ASN A 108 -8.71 9.61 -5.78
N GLY A 109 -7.51 9.09 -6.00
CA GLY A 109 -6.70 9.50 -7.16
C GLY A 109 -5.95 10.80 -7.01
N GLN A 110 -5.97 11.39 -5.81
CA GLN A 110 -5.30 12.68 -5.60
C GLN A 110 -4.37 12.61 -4.41
N VAL A 111 -3.26 13.32 -4.48
CA VAL A 111 -2.37 13.44 -3.35
C VAL A 111 -2.96 14.48 -2.40
N VAL A 112 -3.28 14.05 -1.19
CA VAL A 112 -3.88 14.93 -0.19
C VAL A 112 -2.87 15.39 0.85
N LYS A 113 -1.71 14.77 0.93
CA LYS A 113 -0.68 15.19 1.87
C LYS A 113 0.67 14.68 1.43
N GLY A 114 1.69 15.53 1.50
CA GLY A 114 3.08 15.13 1.32
C GLY A 114 3.77 14.94 2.65
N VAL A 115 4.63 13.95 2.74
CA VAL A 115 5.37 13.63 3.96
C VAL A 115 6.85 13.63 3.63
N GLY A 116 7.64 14.22 4.46
CA GLY A 116 9.08 14.27 4.24
C GLY A 116 9.53 15.34 3.28
N PHE A 117 8.61 16.20 2.86
CA PHE A 117 8.99 17.32 2.02
C PHE A 117 9.20 18.50 2.96
N GLY A 118 10.43 18.90 3.10
CA GLY A 118 10.78 19.92 4.05
C GLY A 118 10.58 21.33 3.52
N TYR A 119 9.54 21.57 2.83
CA TYR A 119 9.30 22.90 2.31
C TYR A 119 7.94 23.39 2.58
#